data_069e61ee8a29b62b02872145c1b1ee26
#
_entry.id   069e61ee8a29b62b02872145c1b1ee26
#
_cell.length_a   1.000
_cell.length_b   1.000
_cell.length_c   1.000
_cell.angle_alpha   90.00
_cell.angle_beta   90.00
_cell.angle_gamma   90.00
#
_symmetry.space_group_name_H-M   'P 1'
#
loop_
_entity.id
_entity.type
_entity.pdbx_description
1 polymer ?
#
loop_
_entity_poly.entity_id
_entity_poly.type
_entity_poly.pdbx_seq_one_letter_code
_entity_poly.pdbx_strand_id
1 'polypeptide(L)'
;MPIKRLAIYTLLAAIIAATSALIVRQAVIDNVPQWVMKLIQDRMADGGDRWNTCSHTRTYGPVHGGVSRANPDSMVSVMAYDLSRGPVRVSGETWPNYWSLSLYQDNTDNYFVINDRELETSSFDFIISYDDEVDPAEQAQHITSPTETGVMVIRRFVRSSDELPAVLANQDKMYCGPVTTGS
;
A
#
# COMPACT_ATOMS: atom_id res chain seq x y z
N MET A 1 -30.44 -46.84 -21.69
CA MET A 1 -29.99 -46.60 -20.32
C MET A 1 -31.23 -46.26 -19.48
N PRO A 2 -31.50 -46.86 -18.32
CA PRO A 2 -32.68 -46.51 -17.54
C PRO A 2 -32.57 -45.04 -17.04
N ILE A 3 -33.63 -44.27 -17.29
CA ILE A 3 -33.75 -42.83 -16.99
C ILE A 3 -33.28 -42.47 -15.57
N LYS A 4 -33.50 -43.35 -14.61
CA LYS A 4 -33.04 -43.20 -13.21
C LYS A 4 -31.51 -43.08 -13.06
N ARG A 5 -30.74 -43.84 -13.86
CA ARG A 5 -29.27 -43.80 -13.81
C ARG A 5 -28.75 -42.48 -14.41
N LEU A 6 -29.36 -42.03 -15.50
CA LEU A 6 -29.01 -40.76 -16.11
C LEU A 6 -29.25 -39.57 -15.14
N ALA A 7 -30.41 -39.56 -14.46
CA ALA A 7 -30.73 -38.56 -13.48
C ALA A 7 -29.74 -38.51 -12.28
N ILE A 8 -29.27 -39.69 -11.83
CA ILE A 8 -28.26 -39.79 -10.77
C ILE A 8 -26.92 -39.20 -11.24
N TYR A 9 -26.47 -39.54 -12.45
CA TYR A 9 -25.20 -39.03 -12.98
C TYR A 9 -25.25 -37.51 -13.22
N THR A 10 -26.36 -36.96 -13.69
CA THR A 10 -26.53 -35.51 -13.86
C THR A 10 -26.54 -34.81 -12.54
N LEU A 11 -27.18 -35.35 -11.50
CA LEU A 11 -27.18 -34.77 -10.15
C LEU A 11 -25.76 -34.80 -9.56
N LEU A 12 -25.04 -35.93 -9.66
CA LEU A 12 -23.64 -36.02 -9.19
C LEU A 12 -22.73 -35.03 -9.92
N ALA A 13 -22.85 -34.91 -11.22
CA ALA A 13 -22.08 -33.94 -12.00
C ALA A 13 -22.38 -32.49 -11.59
N ALA A 14 -23.66 -32.15 -11.32
CA ALA A 14 -24.04 -30.85 -10.84
C ALA A 14 -23.47 -30.52 -9.44
N ILE A 15 -23.48 -31.51 -8.52
CA ILE A 15 -22.89 -31.37 -7.19
C ILE A 15 -21.36 -31.15 -7.30
N ILE A 16 -20.68 -31.97 -8.11
CA ILE A 16 -19.22 -31.81 -8.30
C ILE A 16 -18.90 -30.46 -8.91
N ALA A 17 -19.65 -29.99 -9.89
CA ALA A 17 -19.46 -28.69 -10.51
C ALA A 17 -19.69 -27.55 -9.51
N ALA A 18 -20.74 -27.64 -8.70
CA ALA A 18 -21.04 -26.62 -7.68
C ALA A 18 -19.97 -26.59 -6.58
N THR A 19 -19.55 -27.74 -6.07
CA THR A 19 -18.49 -27.80 -5.04
C THR A 19 -17.14 -27.31 -5.59
N SER A 20 -16.78 -27.69 -6.80
CA SER A 20 -15.55 -27.21 -7.45
C SER A 20 -15.57 -25.70 -7.65
N ALA A 21 -16.69 -25.14 -8.08
CA ALA A 21 -16.86 -23.69 -8.26
C ALA A 21 -16.69 -22.93 -6.93
N LEU A 22 -17.25 -23.46 -5.82
CA LEU A 22 -17.10 -22.86 -4.50
C LEU A 22 -15.65 -22.91 -4.00
N ILE A 23 -14.96 -24.05 -4.19
CA ILE A 23 -13.55 -24.19 -3.80
C ILE A 23 -12.67 -23.23 -4.60
N VAL A 24 -12.84 -23.17 -5.91
CA VAL A 24 -12.06 -22.27 -6.78
C VAL A 24 -12.34 -20.80 -6.40
N ARG A 25 -13.62 -20.45 -6.21
CA ARG A 25 -13.99 -19.09 -5.77
C ARG A 25 -13.29 -18.71 -4.48
N GLN A 26 -13.30 -19.59 -3.48
CA GLN A 26 -12.65 -19.31 -2.19
C GLN A 26 -11.14 -19.18 -2.35
N ALA A 27 -10.51 -20.10 -3.09
CA ALA A 27 -9.08 -20.04 -3.35
C ALA A 27 -8.65 -18.74 -4.07
N VAL A 28 -9.47 -18.22 -4.99
CA VAL A 28 -9.21 -16.94 -5.66
C VAL A 28 -9.31 -15.77 -4.67
N ILE A 29 -10.37 -15.74 -3.85
CA ILE A 29 -10.56 -14.67 -2.86
C ILE A 29 -9.40 -14.61 -1.87
N ASP A 30 -8.92 -15.77 -1.41
CA ASP A 30 -7.91 -15.84 -0.35
C ASP A 30 -6.48 -15.57 -0.88
N ASN A 31 -6.19 -15.86 -2.15
CA ASN A 31 -4.81 -15.81 -2.65
C ASN A 31 -4.53 -14.68 -3.64
N VAL A 32 -5.52 -14.23 -4.43
CA VAL A 32 -5.29 -13.19 -5.45
C VAL A 32 -4.85 -11.87 -4.86
N PRO A 33 -5.42 -11.35 -3.75
CA PRO A 33 -4.99 -10.09 -3.16
C PRO A 33 -3.51 -10.10 -2.76
N GLN A 34 -3.06 -11.16 -2.09
CA GLN A 34 -1.66 -11.34 -1.69
C GLN A 34 -0.72 -11.43 -2.90
N TRP A 35 -1.12 -12.17 -3.93
CA TRP A 35 -0.34 -12.27 -5.16
C TRP A 35 -0.21 -10.91 -5.87
N VAL A 36 -1.31 -10.14 -5.94
CA VAL A 36 -1.31 -8.80 -6.53
C VAL A 36 -0.43 -7.85 -5.72
N MET A 37 -0.56 -7.88 -4.37
CA MET A 37 0.27 -7.04 -3.51
C MET A 37 1.76 -7.37 -3.67
N LYS A 38 2.12 -8.65 -3.70
CA LYS A 38 3.49 -9.07 -3.95
C LYS A 38 4.03 -8.53 -5.28
N LEU A 39 3.23 -8.60 -6.35
CA LEU A 39 3.61 -8.05 -7.65
C LEU A 39 3.84 -6.52 -7.60
N ILE A 40 3.02 -5.81 -6.83
CA ILE A 40 3.16 -4.36 -6.62
C ILE A 40 4.45 -4.07 -5.83
N GLN A 41 4.67 -4.78 -4.73
CA GLN A 41 5.88 -4.66 -3.90
C GLN A 41 7.15 -4.94 -4.70
N ASP A 42 7.20 -6.05 -5.45
CA ASP A 42 8.35 -6.42 -6.29
C ASP A 42 8.69 -5.32 -7.32
N ARG A 43 7.67 -4.71 -7.92
CA ARG A 43 7.86 -3.59 -8.86
C ARG A 43 8.34 -2.31 -8.17
N MET A 44 7.81 -1.99 -6.99
CA MET A 44 8.21 -0.81 -6.22
C MET A 44 9.62 -0.96 -5.63
N ALA A 45 9.95 -2.18 -5.20
CA ALA A 45 11.23 -2.51 -4.63
C ALA A 45 12.35 -2.73 -5.68
N ASP A 46 12.03 -2.60 -6.98
CA ASP A 46 12.99 -2.78 -8.10
C ASP A 46 13.77 -4.11 -7.98
N GLY A 47 13.02 -5.20 -7.78
CA GLY A 47 13.58 -6.54 -7.59
C GLY A 47 14.25 -6.79 -6.23
N GLY A 48 14.08 -5.88 -5.26
CA GLY A 48 14.57 -6.06 -3.89
C GLY A 48 15.55 -5.00 -3.37
N ASP A 49 16.06 -4.14 -4.25
CA ASP A 49 17.10 -3.16 -3.89
C ASP A 49 16.52 -1.89 -3.22
N ARG A 50 15.21 -1.65 -3.36
CA ARG A 50 14.55 -0.41 -2.92
C ARG A 50 13.48 -0.58 -1.85
N TRP A 51 13.57 -1.64 -1.06
CA TRP A 51 12.74 -1.76 0.14
C TRP A 51 13.00 -0.62 1.12
N ASN A 52 11.95 -0.21 1.82
CA ASN A 52 12.00 0.85 2.83
C ASN A 52 12.50 2.20 2.30
N THR A 53 12.33 2.44 0.99
CA THR A 53 12.75 3.67 0.32
C THR A 53 11.60 4.27 -0.47
N CYS A 54 11.38 5.57 -0.34
CA CYS A 54 10.34 6.26 -1.09
C CYS A 54 10.70 6.45 -2.57
N SER A 55 9.72 6.22 -3.41
CA SER A 55 9.70 6.61 -4.82
C SER A 55 8.63 7.66 -5.05
N HIS A 56 8.93 8.68 -5.85
CA HIS A 56 8.05 9.81 -6.08
C HIS A 56 7.70 9.95 -7.55
N THR A 57 6.42 10.23 -7.87
CA THR A 57 6.07 10.72 -9.20
C THR A 57 6.64 12.11 -9.39
N ARG A 58 7.28 12.37 -10.56
CA ARG A 58 7.96 13.63 -10.86
C ARG A 58 7.30 14.41 -12.00
N THR A 59 6.21 13.88 -12.56
CA THR A 59 5.47 14.50 -13.67
C THR A 59 4.02 14.71 -13.28
N TYR A 60 3.48 15.89 -13.61
CA TYR A 60 2.08 16.21 -13.45
C TYR A 60 1.29 15.79 -14.70
N GLY A 61 0.07 15.31 -14.51
CA GLY A 61 -0.85 14.91 -15.57
C GLY A 61 -1.06 13.39 -15.66
N PRO A 62 -1.72 12.94 -16.74
CA PRO A 62 -2.03 11.53 -16.91
C PRO A 62 -0.76 10.66 -16.93
N VAL A 63 -0.65 9.76 -15.97
CA VAL A 63 0.46 8.80 -15.91
C VAL A 63 0.15 7.68 -16.90
N HIS A 64 0.94 7.58 -17.97
CA HIS A 64 0.87 6.48 -18.91
C HIS A 64 1.68 5.28 -18.42
N GLY A 65 1.00 4.20 -18.11
CA GLY A 65 1.62 2.90 -17.80
C GLY A 65 1.92 2.69 -16.31
N GLY A 66 1.17 1.84 -15.64
CA GLY A 66 1.44 1.39 -14.29
C GLY A 66 0.18 1.14 -13.48
N VAL A 67 -0.52 2.16 -13.07
CA VAL A 67 -1.75 2.01 -12.28
C VAL A 67 -2.95 2.43 -13.12
N SER A 68 -3.87 1.50 -13.32
CA SER A 68 -5.14 1.80 -13.98
C SER A 68 -5.90 2.87 -13.19
N ARG A 69 -6.29 3.96 -13.86
CA ARG A 69 -7.03 5.11 -13.29
C ARG A 69 -6.26 5.92 -12.22
N ALA A 70 -4.96 6.10 -12.40
CA ALA A 70 -4.24 7.09 -11.60
C ALA A 70 -4.91 8.47 -11.74
N ASN A 71 -5.14 9.15 -10.62
CA ASN A 71 -5.69 10.50 -10.65
C ASN A 71 -4.65 11.46 -11.24
N PRO A 72 -4.95 12.14 -12.36
CA PRO A 72 -3.98 13.05 -13.02
C PRO A 72 -3.62 14.27 -12.18
N ASP A 73 -4.48 14.64 -11.22
CA ASP A 73 -4.29 15.80 -10.35
C ASP A 73 -3.58 15.46 -9.03
N SER A 74 -3.01 14.25 -8.92
CA SER A 74 -2.33 13.79 -7.72
C SER A 74 -0.88 13.44 -7.99
N MET A 75 0.02 14.06 -7.23
CA MET A 75 1.42 13.65 -7.13
C MET A 75 1.57 12.62 -6.02
N VAL A 76 2.17 11.48 -6.34
CA VAL A 76 2.19 10.31 -5.47
C VAL A 76 3.63 10.01 -5.01
N SER A 77 3.77 9.69 -3.74
CA SER A 77 4.96 9.06 -3.16
C SER A 77 4.57 7.68 -2.67
N VAL A 78 5.36 6.68 -3.01
CA VAL A 78 5.10 5.28 -2.64
C VAL A 78 6.34 4.64 -2.02
N MET A 79 6.11 3.69 -1.13
CA MET A 79 7.17 2.87 -0.54
C MET A 79 6.64 1.44 -0.36
N ALA A 80 7.38 0.45 -0.85
CA ALA A 80 7.22 -0.92 -0.38
C ALA A 80 8.06 -1.05 0.90
N TYR A 81 7.43 -1.47 2.01
CA TYR A 81 8.14 -1.66 3.28
C TYR A 81 8.26 -3.15 3.63
N ASP A 82 9.40 -3.47 4.26
CA ASP A 82 9.74 -4.77 4.80
C ASP A 82 10.25 -4.57 6.24
N LEU A 83 9.37 -4.88 7.20
CA LEU A 83 9.59 -4.69 8.64
C LEU A 83 10.36 -5.85 9.29
N SER A 84 10.62 -6.95 8.56
CA SER A 84 11.50 -8.02 9.01
C SER A 84 12.94 -7.54 9.25
N ARG A 85 13.29 -6.38 8.65
CA ARG A 85 14.58 -5.69 8.80
C ARG A 85 14.61 -4.65 9.91
N GLY A 86 13.51 -4.47 10.61
CA GLY A 86 13.31 -3.49 11.67
C GLY A 86 12.29 -2.41 11.31
N PRO A 87 11.95 -1.53 12.27
CA PRO A 87 11.00 -0.46 12.08
C PRO A 87 11.43 0.55 11.02
N VAL A 88 10.46 1.14 10.34
CA VAL A 88 10.66 2.13 9.28
C VAL A 88 10.07 3.46 9.70
N ARG A 89 10.85 4.54 9.56
CA ARG A 89 10.40 5.92 9.80
C ARG A 89 10.01 6.58 8.49
N VAL A 90 8.89 7.27 8.53
CA VAL A 90 8.39 8.10 7.44
C VAL A 90 8.06 9.48 7.99
N SER A 91 8.79 10.49 7.54
CA SER A 91 8.54 11.86 8.00
C SER A 91 8.59 12.85 6.84
N GLY A 92 7.96 14.00 7.03
CA GLY A 92 7.94 15.05 6.03
C GLY A 92 7.03 16.21 6.40
N GLU A 93 6.98 17.21 5.52
CA GLU A 93 6.04 18.32 5.62
C GLU A 93 4.68 17.95 5.03
N THR A 94 3.59 18.40 5.65
CA THR A 94 2.25 18.27 5.09
C THR A 94 2.12 19.14 3.83
N TRP A 95 1.13 18.83 3.00
CA TRP A 95 0.84 19.61 1.80
C TRP A 95 -0.29 20.62 2.06
N PRO A 96 -0.20 21.87 1.61
CA PRO A 96 -1.22 22.90 1.91
C PRO A 96 -2.60 22.64 1.33
N ASN A 97 -2.68 21.84 0.24
CA ASN A 97 -3.94 21.36 -0.31
C ASN A 97 -4.26 19.96 0.26
N TYR A 98 -5.30 19.33 -0.27
CA TYR A 98 -5.63 17.95 0.13
C TYR A 98 -4.41 17.01 -0.03
N TRP A 99 -4.13 16.27 1.01
CA TRP A 99 -3.15 15.18 1.01
C TRP A 99 -3.67 14.02 1.86
N SER A 100 -3.15 12.84 1.60
CA SER A 100 -3.43 11.66 2.41
C SER A 100 -2.24 10.71 2.42
N LEU A 101 -2.03 10.05 3.56
CA LEU A 101 -1.13 8.92 3.72
C LEU A 101 -1.97 7.70 4.01
N SER A 102 -1.72 6.62 3.29
CA SER A 102 -2.42 5.34 3.45
C SER A 102 -1.43 4.20 3.52
N LEU A 103 -1.65 3.27 4.46
CA LEU A 103 -0.87 2.05 4.62
C LEU A 103 -1.73 0.83 4.28
N TYR A 104 -1.16 -0.07 3.51
CA TYR A 104 -1.78 -1.30 3.04
C TYR A 104 -0.94 -2.50 3.48
N GLN A 105 -1.61 -3.52 4.01
CA GLN A 105 -0.99 -4.80 4.36
C GLN A 105 -0.78 -5.69 3.12
N ASP A 106 -0.19 -6.85 3.31
CA ASP A 106 0.21 -7.78 2.24
C ASP A 106 -0.95 -8.36 1.41
N ASN A 107 -2.19 -8.26 1.90
CA ASN A 107 -3.40 -8.71 1.22
C ASN A 107 -4.20 -7.59 0.53
N THR A 108 -3.60 -6.39 0.37
CA THR A 108 -4.21 -5.18 -0.20
C THR A 108 -5.16 -4.40 0.72
N ASP A 109 -5.48 -4.89 1.91
CA ASP A 109 -6.36 -4.17 2.83
C ASP A 109 -5.68 -2.92 3.39
N ASN A 110 -6.43 -1.82 3.41
CA ASN A 110 -5.99 -0.59 4.07
C ASN A 110 -6.20 -0.72 5.58
N TYR A 111 -5.14 -0.55 6.38
CA TYR A 111 -5.23 -0.63 7.84
C TYR A 111 -4.99 0.71 8.54
N PHE A 112 -4.41 1.67 7.85
CA PHE A 112 -4.20 3.02 8.38
C PHE A 112 -4.36 4.07 7.28
N VAL A 113 -5.05 5.14 7.61
CA VAL A 113 -5.16 6.33 6.76
C VAL A 113 -5.16 7.58 7.63
N ILE A 114 -4.49 8.62 7.14
CA ILE A 114 -4.55 9.97 7.72
C ILE A 114 -4.56 10.98 6.58
N ASN A 115 -5.17 12.14 6.80
CA ASN A 115 -5.31 13.18 5.79
C ASN A 115 -5.20 14.57 6.41
N ASP A 116 -5.31 15.60 5.56
CA ASP A 116 -5.23 17.02 5.91
C ASP A 116 -6.24 17.50 6.96
N ARG A 117 -7.34 16.77 7.17
CA ARG A 117 -8.37 17.12 8.16
C ARG A 117 -8.12 16.51 9.54
N GLU A 118 -7.33 15.45 9.60
CA GLU A 118 -7.03 14.70 10.82
C GLU A 118 -5.70 15.13 11.45
N LEU A 119 -4.79 15.67 10.63
CA LEU A 119 -3.49 16.16 11.09
C LEU A 119 -3.37 17.67 10.87
N GLU A 120 -3.54 18.45 11.94
CA GLU A 120 -3.49 19.91 11.91
C GLU A 120 -2.06 20.49 11.95
N THR A 121 -1.04 19.62 12.03
CA THR A 121 0.37 20.04 12.09
C THR A 121 0.95 20.27 10.70
N SER A 122 2.01 21.08 10.61
CA SER A 122 2.72 21.32 9.35
C SER A 122 3.66 20.20 8.91
N SER A 123 3.81 19.17 9.73
CA SER A 123 4.66 18.01 9.47
C SER A 123 4.07 16.74 10.06
N PHE A 124 4.45 15.61 9.50
CA PHE A 124 4.14 14.28 10.03
C PHE A 124 5.44 13.52 10.30
N ASP A 125 5.38 12.62 11.28
CA ASP A 125 6.48 11.77 11.67
C ASP A 125 5.93 10.46 12.24
N PHE A 126 6.05 9.39 11.48
CA PHE A 126 5.51 8.07 11.78
C PHE A 126 6.62 7.03 11.84
N ILE A 127 6.52 6.11 12.79
CA ILE A 127 7.29 4.88 12.84
C ILE A 127 6.32 3.73 12.61
N ILE A 128 6.60 2.92 11.60
CA ILE A 128 5.85 1.72 11.24
C ILE A 128 6.66 0.52 11.72
N SER A 129 6.06 -0.34 12.53
CA SER A 129 6.68 -1.60 12.98
C SER A 129 5.70 -2.75 12.88
N TYR A 130 6.21 -3.97 12.84
CA TYR A 130 5.39 -5.18 12.91
C TYR A 130 5.11 -5.59 14.36
N ASP A 131 6.08 -5.37 15.24
CA ASP A 131 5.97 -5.60 16.68
C ASP A 131 5.86 -4.27 17.44
N ASP A 132 5.28 -4.29 18.64
CA ASP A 132 5.13 -3.11 19.50
C ASP A 132 6.44 -2.61 20.14
N GLU A 133 7.57 -3.22 19.80
CA GLU A 133 8.90 -2.86 20.31
C GLU A 133 9.47 -1.62 19.58
N VAL A 134 8.94 -0.47 19.92
CA VAL A 134 9.54 0.82 19.57
C VAL A 134 10.02 1.50 20.84
N ASP A 135 11.19 2.13 20.78
CA ASP A 135 11.74 2.87 21.90
C ASP A 135 10.73 3.95 22.36
N PRO A 136 10.27 3.94 23.61
CA PRO A 136 9.33 4.93 24.14
C PRO A 136 9.87 6.37 24.10
N ALA A 137 11.16 6.56 23.91
CA ALA A 137 11.80 7.88 23.79
C ALA A 137 11.59 8.52 22.40
N GLU A 138 11.14 7.77 21.39
CA GLU A 138 10.82 8.29 20.07
C GLU A 138 9.55 9.14 20.12
N GLN A 139 9.68 10.41 19.69
CA GLN A 139 8.55 11.36 19.67
C GLN A 139 7.60 11.18 18.47
N ALA A 140 7.95 10.27 17.53
CA ALA A 140 7.16 9.96 16.36
C ALA A 140 5.87 9.20 16.73
N GLN A 141 4.82 9.39 15.96
CA GLN A 141 3.60 8.59 16.13
C GLN A 141 3.85 7.16 15.65
N HIS A 142 3.60 6.22 16.53
CA HIS A 142 3.80 4.80 16.24
C HIS A 142 2.55 4.18 15.58
N ILE A 143 2.79 3.35 14.55
CA ILE A 143 1.77 2.63 13.81
C ILE A 143 2.19 1.16 13.72
N THR A 144 1.41 0.28 14.36
CA THR A 144 1.63 -1.16 14.26
C THR A 144 1.04 -1.71 12.97
N SER A 145 1.87 -2.35 12.15
CA SER A 145 1.44 -3.03 10.93
C SER A 145 0.94 -4.44 11.24
N PRO A 146 -0.20 -4.88 10.68
CA PRO A 146 -0.68 -6.25 10.86
C PRO A 146 0.14 -7.29 10.10
N THR A 147 1.01 -6.88 9.17
CA THR A 147 1.87 -7.75 8.38
C THR A 147 3.29 -7.22 8.28
N GLU A 148 4.29 -8.11 8.13
CA GLU A 148 5.70 -7.72 8.00
C GLU A 148 5.98 -6.88 6.75
N THR A 149 5.24 -7.10 5.67
CA THR A 149 5.40 -6.37 4.42
C THR A 149 4.12 -5.65 4.03
N GLY A 150 4.28 -4.55 3.32
CA GLY A 150 3.14 -3.78 2.84
C GLY A 150 3.55 -2.63 1.93
N VAL A 151 2.61 -1.73 1.71
CA VAL A 151 2.80 -0.57 0.84
C VAL A 151 2.28 0.69 1.51
N MET A 152 3.09 1.74 1.47
CA MET A 152 2.67 3.10 1.81
C MET A 152 2.40 3.89 0.54
N VAL A 153 1.34 4.67 0.56
CA VAL A 153 0.99 5.61 -0.52
C VAL A 153 0.66 6.97 0.07
N ILE A 154 1.41 7.99 -0.31
CA ILE A 154 1.09 9.39 0.00
C ILE A 154 0.63 10.06 -1.28
N ARG A 155 -0.53 10.69 -1.23
CA ARG A 155 -1.11 11.46 -2.33
C ARG A 155 -1.15 12.93 -1.96
N ARG A 156 -0.76 13.81 -2.90
CA ARG A 156 -0.84 15.26 -2.79
C ARG A 156 -1.64 15.80 -3.96
N PHE A 157 -2.75 16.43 -3.68
CA PHE A 157 -3.56 17.08 -4.72
C PHE A 157 -2.87 18.34 -5.23
N VAL A 158 -2.74 18.46 -6.55
CA VAL A 158 -2.09 19.57 -7.26
C VAL A 158 -3.13 20.19 -8.18
N ARG A 159 -3.40 21.48 -8.02
CA ARG A 159 -4.46 22.20 -8.78
C ARG A 159 -4.07 22.46 -10.23
N SER A 160 -2.78 22.71 -10.46
CA SER A 160 -2.25 23.01 -11.79
C SER A 160 -0.75 22.67 -11.86
N SER A 161 -0.23 22.67 -13.08
CA SER A 161 1.21 22.50 -13.35
C SER A 161 2.10 23.56 -12.65
N ASP A 162 1.55 24.70 -12.29
CA ASP A 162 2.30 25.80 -11.64
C ASP A 162 2.73 25.44 -10.22
N GLU A 163 1.99 24.52 -9.58
CA GLU A 163 2.36 24.00 -8.24
C GLU A 163 3.45 22.91 -8.31
N LEU A 164 3.85 22.44 -9.50
CA LEU A 164 4.80 21.36 -9.66
C LEU A 164 6.14 21.61 -8.95
N PRO A 165 6.79 22.78 -9.05
CA PRO A 165 8.05 23.01 -8.33
C PRO A 165 7.89 22.89 -6.80
N ALA A 166 6.77 23.38 -6.26
CA ALA A 166 6.51 23.35 -4.83
C ALA A 166 6.25 21.92 -4.31
N VAL A 167 5.47 21.10 -5.06
CA VAL A 167 5.21 19.72 -4.65
C VAL A 167 6.46 18.84 -4.78
N LEU A 168 7.31 19.08 -5.78
CA LEU A 168 8.59 18.39 -5.90
C LEU A 168 9.51 18.71 -4.71
N ALA A 169 9.61 19.99 -4.34
CA ALA A 169 10.37 20.41 -3.17
C ALA A 169 9.83 19.82 -1.85
N ASN A 170 8.50 19.67 -1.73
CA ASN A 170 7.88 18.99 -0.59
C ASN A 170 8.22 17.50 -0.56
N GLN A 171 8.19 16.81 -1.72
CA GLN A 171 8.60 15.42 -1.82
C GLN A 171 10.08 15.20 -1.48
N ASP A 172 10.96 16.11 -1.89
CA ASP A 172 12.41 16.02 -1.66
C ASP A 172 12.79 16.16 -0.16
N LYS A 173 11.91 16.73 0.65
CA LYS A 173 12.08 16.84 2.12
C LYS A 173 11.61 15.62 2.89
N MET A 174 11.01 14.64 2.21
CA MET A 174 10.57 13.41 2.88
C MET A 174 11.74 12.52 3.25
N TYR A 175 11.65 11.96 4.43
CA TYR A 175 12.48 10.84 4.85
C TYR A 175 11.65 9.55 4.82
N CYS A 176 12.22 8.50 4.24
CA CYS A 176 11.70 7.14 4.26
C CYS A 176 12.89 6.19 4.41
N GLY A 177 12.93 5.48 5.52
CA GLY A 177 14.07 4.59 5.77
C GLY A 177 14.00 3.92 7.13
N PRO A 178 15.00 3.09 7.47
CA PRO A 178 15.05 2.45 8.77
C PRO A 178 15.12 3.50 9.89
N VAL A 179 14.58 3.15 11.06
CA VAL A 179 14.75 3.96 12.27
C VAL A 179 16.24 3.94 12.62
N THR A 180 16.89 5.11 12.59
CA THR A 180 18.26 5.25 13.09
C THR A 180 18.19 5.41 14.59
N THR A 181 18.46 4.35 15.35
CA THR A 181 18.73 4.46 16.78
C THR A 181 19.93 5.37 16.96
N GLY A 182 19.69 6.56 17.53
CA GLY A 182 20.75 7.48 17.87
C GLY A 182 21.69 6.81 18.89
N SER A 183 22.96 6.65 18.50
CA SER A 183 24.05 6.24 19.38
C SER A 183 24.43 7.33 20.34
#